data_b3aff4e6140a6e5537691ff5fd58387f
#
_entry.id   b3aff4e6140a6e5537691ff5fd58387f
#
_cell.length_a   1.000
_cell.length_b   1.000
_cell.length_c   1.000
_cell.angle_alpha   90.00
_cell.angle_beta   90.00
_cell.angle_gamma   90.00
#
_symmetry.space_group_name_H-M   'P 1'
#
loop_
_entity.id
_entity.type
_entity.pdbx_description
1 polymer ?
#
loop_
_entity_poly.entity_id
_entity_poly.type
_entity_poly.pdbx_seq_one_letter_code
_entity_poly.pdbx_strand_id
1 'polypeptide(L)'
;MKIQPIAIALLSLMAMQSARAEETASMTGKLMLTIGDVRTVAPALEAYTQSRLLGDVWKRSDLAPRDRSIVTLAALIARNQTIEMPFHFNLALDNGVKPREISEIITHLAFYSGWGNAMSAVSFARDVFAARHIGVDQLPAVSVSLLPLNDAAEEQRSRAVEEQFGSFFPGVAQYTTDVLFRDLWLRPDLALRDRSLVTISALIANGQTAQLAPHLNRAMDNGLTQAEAAEAITHLAFYAGWPNVFSAMPVAKDVFAKRPSNRN
;
A
#
# COMPACT_ATOMS: atom_id res chain seq x y z
N MET A 1 46.83 31.72 -27.00
CA MET A 1 46.00 31.50 -25.80
C MET A 1 45.24 30.18 -26.05
N LYS A 2 45.72 29.09 -25.43
CA LYS A 2 45.10 27.75 -25.64
C LYS A 2 43.96 27.60 -24.65
N ILE A 3 42.73 27.59 -25.17
CA ILE A 3 41.51 27.31 -24.40
C ILE A 3 41.57 25.83 -23.99
N GLN A 4 41.51 25.58 -22.67
CA GLN A 4 41.74 24.27 -22.11
C GLN A 4 40.60 23.27 -22.48
N PRO A 5 40.91 22.03 -22.86
CA PRO A 5 39.93 21.02 -23.26
C PRO A 5 38.97 20.59 -22.15
N ILE A 6 39.28 20.92 -20.90
CA ILE A 6 38.46 20.59 -19.72
C ILE A 6 37.12 21.38 -19.67
N ALA A 7 37.13 22.64 -20.16
CA ALA A 7 35.89 23.44 -20.14
C ALA A 7 34.86 22.96 -21.18
N ILE A 8 35.28 22.39 -22.28
CA ILE A 8 34.41 21.84 -23.32
C ILE A 8 33.77 20.52 -22.88
N ALA A 9 34.53 19.69 -22.13
CA ALA A 9 34.02 18.43 -21.60
C ALA A 9 32.98 18.63 -20.48
N LEU A 10 33.15 19.65 -19.65
CA LEU A 10 32.17 20.00 -18.60
C LEU A 10 30.86 20.57 -19.19
N LEU A 11 30.93 21.40 -20.20
CA LEU A 11 29.75 21.93 -20.91
C LEU A 11 28.97 20.84 -21.64
N SER A 12 29.66 19.87 -22.25
CA SER A 12 28.98 18.74 -22.92
C SER A 12 28.33 17.80 -21.91
N LEU A 13 28.93 17.59 -20.72
CA LEU A 13 28.34 16.76 -19.67
C LEU A 13 27.11 17.42 -19.05
N MET A 14 27.14 18.72 -18.83
CA MET A 14 25.96 19.49 -18.35
C MET A 14 24.84 19.51 -19.39
N ALA A 15 25.14 19.66 -20.66
CA ALA A 15 24.15 19.60 -21.75
C ALA A 15 23.51 18.22 -21.87
N MET A 16 24.28 17.13 -21.71
CA MET A 16 23.77 15.76 -21.67
C MET A 16 22.91 15.47 -20.45
N GLN A 17 23.26 16.04 -19.30
CA GLN A 17 22.42 15.91 -18.08
C GLN A 17 21.12 16.69 -18.19
N SER A 18 21.15 17.89 -18.79
CA SER A 18 19.95 18.68 -19.05
C SER A 18 19.02 18.01 -20.06
N ALA A 19 19.57 17.49 -21.17
CA ALA A 19 18.79 16.74 -22.16
C ALA A 19 18.17 15.45 -21.58
N ARG A 20 18.91 14.73 -20.74
CA ARG A 20 18.39 13.56 -20.01
C ARG A 20 17.30 13.92 -19.00
N ALA A 21 17.45 15.05 -18.30
CA ALA A 21 16.42 15.54 -17.38
C ALA A 21 15.14 15.95 -18.11
N GLU A 22 15.26 16.61 -19.26
CA GLU A 22 14.12 16.97 -20.13
C GLU A 22 13.45 15.74 -20.76
N GLU A 23 14.23 14.75 -21.20
CA GLU A 23 13.72 13.49 -21.75
C GLU A 23 13.02 12.66 -20.66
N THR A 24 13.55 12.64 -19.42
CA THR A 24 12.93 11.99 -18.26
C THR A 24 11.65 12.72 -17.85
N ALA A 25 11.65 14.04 -17.83
CA ALA A 25 10.45 14.85 -17.57
C ALA A 25 9.39 14.69 -18.67
N SER A 26 9.80 14.59 -19.94
CA SER A 26 8.90 14.30 -21.07
C SER A 26 8.32 12.89 -20.98
N MET A 27 9.10 11.88 -20.58
CA MET A 27 8.62 10.52 -20.37
C MET A 27 7.67 10.43 -19.15
N THR A 28 7.92 11.16 -18.09
CA THR A 28 7.04 11.21 -16.90
C THR A 28 5.71 11.90 -17.23
N GLY A 29 5.73 12.96 -18.04
CA GLY A 29 4.51 13.62 -18.55
C GLY A 29 3.69 12.73 -19.51
N LYS A 30 4.31 11.74 -20.14
CA LYS A 30 3.66 10.83 -21.09
C LYS A 30 2.99 9.62 -20.43
N LEU A 31 3.23 9.39 -19.13
CA LEU A 31 2.71 8.25 -18.34
C LEU A 31 1.39 8.55 -17.62
N MET A 32 0.88 9.77 -17.65
CA MET A 32 -0.41 10.13 -17.05
C MET A 32 -1.53 9.90 -18.07
N LEU A 33 -2.18 8.73 -18.00
CA LEU A 33 -3.38 8.46 -18.78
C LEU A 33 -4.52 9.36 -18.35
N THR A 34 -5.15 10.02 -19.31
CA THR A 34 -6.40 10.73 -19.11
C THR A 34 -7.60 9.82 -19.34
N ILE A 35 -8.74 10.16 -18.81
CA ILE A 35 -10.00 9.44 -19.10
C ILE A 35 -10.34 9.48 -20.60
N GLY A 36 -9.90 10.53 -21.31
CA GLY A 36 -10.03 10.64 -22.75
C GLY A 36 -9.20 9.58 -23.49
N ASP A 37 -7.99 9.31 -23.03
CA ASP A 37 -7.13 8.26 -23.59
C ASP A 37 -7.77 6.90 -23.42
N VAL A 38 -8.31 6.61 -22.22
CA VAL A 38 -9.03 5.36 -21.94
C VAL A 38 -10.22 5.21 -22.88
N ARG A 39 -11.02 6.26 -23.06
CA ARG A 39 -12.17 6.24 -23.99
C ARG A 39 -11.78 5.94 -25.43
N THR A 40 -10.66 6.50 -25.88
CA THR A 40 -10.16 6.31 -27.24
C THR A 40 -9.73 4.87 -27.52
N VAL A 41 -9.13 4.20 -26.53
CA VAL A 41 -8.55 2.86 -26.69
C VAL A 41 -9.52 1.77 -26.23
N ALA A 42 -10.24 2.01 -25.13
CA ALA A 42 -11.10 1.02 -24.48
C ALA A 42 -12.40 1.68 -23.96
N PRO A 43 -13.34 2.06 -24.87
CA PRO A 43 -14.53 2.83 -24.49
C PRO A 43 -15.44 2.12 -23.47
N ALA A 44 -15.50 0.78 -23.50
CA ALA A 44 -16.24 0.02 -22.51
C ALA A 44 -15.58 0.10 -21.12
N LEU A 45 -14.24 0.11 -21.04
CA LEU A 45 -13.51 0.29 -19.77
C LEU A 45 -13.80 1.67 -19.18
N GLU A 46 -13.80 2.72 -20.00
CA GLU A 46 -14.18 4.06 -19.53
C GLU A 46 -15.60 4.09 -18.99
N ALA A 47 -16.55 3.50 -19.71
CA ALA A 47 -17.95 3.43 -19.26
C ALA A 47 -18.11 2.67 -17.92
N TYR A 48 -17.40 1.55 -17.73
CA TYR A 48 -17.38 0.82 -16.46
C TYR A 48 -16.68 1.61 -15.35
N THR A 49 -15.60 2.31 -15.66
CA THR A 49 -14.91 3.18 -14.70
C THR A 49 -15.88 4.24 -14.15
N GLN A 50 -16.60 4.93 -15.03
CA GLN A 50 -17.53 5.98 -14.61
C GLN A 50 -18.77 5.42 -13.89
N SER A 51 -19.41 4.39 -14.46
CA SER A 51 -20.70 3.93 -13.96
C SER A 51 -20.59 2.95 -12.79
N ARG A 52 -19.60 2.05 -12.80
CA ARG A 52 -19.48 0.99 -11.79
C ARG A 52 -18.40 1.31 -10.77
N LEU A 53 -17.16 1.61 -11.19
CA LEU A 53 -16.09 1.84 -10.23
C LEU A 53 -16.33 3.13 -9.42
N LEU A 54 -16.36 4.29 -10.10
CA LEU A 54 -16.51 5.59 -9.45
C LEU A 54 -17.98 5.91 -9.11
N GLY A 55 -18.91 5.48 -9.95
CA GLY A 55 -20.34 5.78 -9.82
C GLY A 55 -21.06 4.93 -8.78
N ASP A 56 -20.58 3.73 -8.47
CA ASP A 56 -21.19 2.76 -7.56
C ASP A 56 -20.21 2.34 -6.46
N VAL A 57 -19.18 1.55 -6.75
CA VAL A 57 -18.27 0.93 -5.76
C VAL A 57 -17.68 1.95 -4.80
N TRP A 58 -17.19 3.09 -5.29
CA TRP A 58 -16.64 4.14 -4.43
C TRP A 58 -17.69 4.85 -3.57
N LYS A 59 -18.98 4.70 -3.86
CA LYS A 59 -20.09 5.35 -3.12
C LYS A 59 -20.79 4.43 -2.15
N ARG A 60 -20.45 3.14 -2.11
CA ARG A 60 -21.07 2.18 -1.17
C ARG A 60 -20.72 2.56 0.27
N SER A 61 -21.71 2.50 1.17
CA SER A 61 -21.64 3.01 2.55
C SER A 61 -20.85 2.12 3.51
N ASP A 62 -20.67 0.82 3.18
CA ASP A 62 -20.14 -0.18 4.10
C ASP A 62 -18.61 -0.05 4.35
N LEU A 63 -17.94 0.82 3.61
CA LEU A 63 -16.53 1.19 3.84
C LEU A 63 -16.36 2.68 3.57
N ALA A 64 -15.77 3.39 4.52
CA ALA A 64 -15.53 4.82 4.40
C ALA A 64 -14.61 5.18 3.21
N PRO A 65 -14.77 6.34 2.56
CA PRO A 65 -13.90 6.77 1.44
C PRO A 65 -12.41 6.76 1.80
N ARG A 66 -12.07 7.12 3.04
CA ARG A 66 -10.71 7.05 3.57
C ARG A 66 -10.18 5.61 3.55
N ASP A 67 -10.95 4.66 4.03
CA ASP A 67 -10.55 3.26 4.08
C ASP A 67 -10.47 2.64 2.69
N ARG A 68 -11.37 3.00 1.77
CA ARG A 68 -11.26 2.63 0.34
C ARG A 68 -9.95 3.11 -0.27
N SER A 69 -9.51 4.33 0.08
CA SER A 69 -8.21 4.84 -0.37
C SER A 69 -7.06 4.02 0.19
N ILE A 70 -7.10 3.64 1.47
CA ILE A 70 -6.08 2.76 2.09
C ILE A 70 -6.01 1.41 1.38
N VAL A 71 -7.16 0.76 1.15
CA VAL A 71 -7.27 -0.52 0.42
C VAL A 71 -6.70 -0.41 -0.99
N THR A 72 -7.06 0.68 -1.71
CA THR A 72 -6.57 0.91 -3.07
C THR A 72 -5.07 1.13 -3.10
N LEU A 73 -4.53 2.01 -2.24
CA LEU A 73 -3.09 2.24 -2.16
C LEU A 73 -2.33 0.95 -1.84
N ALA A 74 -2.85 0.14 -0.90
CA ALA A 74 -2.23 -1.14 -0.56
C ALA A 74 -2.18 -2.08 -1.77
N ALA A 75 -3.27 -2.20 -2.53
CA ALA A 75 -3.31 -3.03 -3.73
C ALA A 75 -2.36 -2.53 -4.83
N LEU A 76 -2.36 -1.22 -5.12
CA LEU A 76 -1.52 -0.63 -6.15
C LEU A 76 -0.03 -0.77 -5.83
N ILE A 77 0.36 -0.50 -4.57
CA ILE A 77 1.75 -0.62 -4.13
C ILE A 77 2.18 -2.09 -4.15
N ALA A 78 1.34 -2.99 -3.60
CA ALA A 78 1.66 -4.42 -3.56
C ALA A 78 1.88 -5.02 -4.95
N ARG A 79 1.15 -4.56 -5.95
CA ARG A 79 1.23 -5.03 -7.34
C ARG A 79 2.11 -4.18 -8.23
N ASN A 80 2.75 -3.15 -7.70
CA ASN A 80 3.56 -2.18 -8.45
C ASN A 80 2.82 -1.54 -9.65
N GLN A 81 1.55 -1.18 -9.46
CA GLN A 81 0.71 -0.56 -10.49
C GLN A 81 0.91 0.96 -10.50
N THR A 82 2.04 1.39 -11.02
CA THR A 82 2.57 2.75 -10.86
C THR A 82 1.77 3.83 -11.59
N ILE A 83 1.12 3.50 -12.71
CA ILE A 83 0.33 4.45 -13.52
C ILE A 83 -0.82 5.07 -12.71
N GLU A 84 -1.45 4.27 -11.84
CA GLU A 84 -2.59 4.71 -11.03
C GLU A 84 -2.17 5.41 -9.73
N MET A 85 -0.92 5.21 -9.27
CA MET A 85 -0.45 5.72 -7.96
C MET A 85 -0.61 7.24 -7.79
N PRO A 86 -0.23 8.11 -8.75
CA PRO A 86 -0.35 9.56 -8.55
C PRO A 86 -1.79 10.01 -8.30
N PHE A 87 -2.74 9.47 -9.05
CA PHE A 87 -4.16 9.77 -8.87
C PHE A 87 -4.64 9.30 -7.50
N HIS A 88 -4.32 8.07 -7.10
CA HIS A 88 -4.81 7.49 -5.85
C HIS A 88 -4.10 8.04 -4.62
N PHE A 89 -2.84 8.51 -4.69
CA PHE A 89 -2.21 9.28 -3.60
C PHE A 89 -2.95 10.61 -3.38
N ASN A 90 -3.27 11.32 -4.45
CA ASN A 90 -4.06 12.55 -4.35
C ASN A 90 -5.44 12.28 -3.76
N LEU A 91 -6.16 11.28 -4.27
CA LEU A 91 -7.48 10.91 -3.78
C LEU A 91 -7.47 10.48 -2.31
N ALA A 92 -6.42 9.75 -1.87
CA ALA A 92 -6.25 9.36 -0.48
C ALA A 92 -6.11 10.57 0.45
N LEU A 93 -5.30 11.56 0.06
CA LEU A 93 -5.16 12.81 0.79
C LEU A 93 -6.49 13.59 0.83
N ASP A 94 -7.23 13.65 -0.28
CA ASP A 94 -8.54 14.30 -0.36
C ASP A 94 -9.59 13.59 0.50
N ASN A 95 -9.50 12.28 0.64
CA ASN A 95 -10.36 11.47 1.51
C ASN A 95 -9.90 11.43 2.98
N GLY A 96 -8.88 12.22 3.35
CA GLY A 96 -8.45 12.42 4.73
C GLY A 96 -7.40 11.43 5.23
N VAL A 97 -6.77 10.63 4.36
CA VAL A 97 -5.55 9.88 4.72
C VAL A 97 -4.42 10.88 4.90
N LYS A 98 -3.78 10.89 6.04
CA LYS A 98 -2.73 11.87 6.37
C LYS A 98 -1.41 11.52 5.67
N PRO A 99 -0.54 12.49 5.38
CA PRO A 99 0.79 12.24 4.79
C PRO A 99 1.61 11.23 5.58
N ARG A 100 1.58 11.31 6.92
CA ARG A 100 2.26 10.35 7.81
C ARG A 100 1.72 8.92 7.68
N GLU A 101 0.42 8.77 7.48
CA GLU A 101 -0.21 7.47 7.28
C GLU A 101 0.20 6.88 5.93
N ILE A 102 0.24 7.68 4.86
CA ILE A 102 0.75 7.24 3.53
C ILE A 102 2.21 6.78 3.64
N SER A 103 3.06 7.53 4.34
CA SER A 103 4.45 7.15 4.60
C SER A 103 4.56 5.81 5.34
N GLU A 104 3.73 5.59 6.37
CA GLU A 104 3.70 4.33 7.12
C GLU A 104 3.11 3.17 6.29
N ILE A 105 2.14 3.41 5.41
CA ILE A 105 1.62 2.41 4.46
C ILE A 105 2.75 1.93 3.53
N ILE A 106 3.50 2.85 2.95
CA ILE A 106 4.64 2.53 2.08
C ILE A 106 5.71 1.73 2.85
N THR A 107 6.06 2.19 4.06
CA THR A 107 7.03 1.53 4.93
C THR A 107 6.58 0.12 5.29
N HIS A 108 5.32 -0.05 5.67
CA HIS A 108 4.74 -1.35 6.00
C HIS A 108 4.77 -2.32 4.81
N LEU A 109 4.44 -1.83 3.63
CA LEU A 109 4.42 -2.64 2.41
C LEU A 109 5.81 -3.03 1.89
N ALA A 110 6.88 -2.36 2.31
CA ALA A 110 8.23 -2.84 2.06
C ALA A 110 8.44 -4.26 2.63
N PHE A 111 7.85 -4.56 3.78
CA PHE A 111 7.93 -5.86 4.43
C PHE A 111 6.93 -6.90 3.88
N TYR A 112 5.74 -6.46 3.42
CA TYR A 112 4.69 -7.36 2.95
C TYR A 112 4.66 -7.56 1.43
N SER A 113 5.27 -6.65 0.68
CA SER A 113 5.23 -6.67 -0.79
C SER A 113 6.60 -6.48 -1.44
N GLY A 114 7.63 -6.32 -0.61
CA GLY A 114 9.03 -6.19 -1.03
C GLY A 114 9.49 -4.74 -1.22
N TRP A 115 10.77 -4.53 -0.98
CA TRP A 115 11.44 -3.22 -1.02
C TRP A 115 11.28 -2.49 -2.35
N GLY A 116 11.38 -3.21 -3.48
CA GLY A 116 11.25 -2.63 -4.81
C GLY A 116 9.90 -1.94 -5.04
N ASN A 117 8.81 -2.55 -4.59
CA ASN A 117 7.47 -1.99 -4.70
C ASN A 117 7.31 -0.73 -3.82
N ALA A 118 7.84 -0.77 -2.61
CA ALA A 118 7.85 0.40 -1.72
C ALA A 118 8.67 1.55 -2.30
N MET A 119 9.86 1.28 -2.85
CA MET A 119 10.70 2.32 -3.48
C MET A 119 10.04 2.93 -4.73
N SER A 120 9.32 2.13 -5.53
CA SER A 120 8.47 2.67 -6.60
C SER A 120 7.42 3.62 -6.05
N ALA A 121 6.69 3.22 -5.00
CA ALA A 121 5.68 4.06 -4.38
C ALA A 121 6.26 5.38 -3.81
N VAL A 122 7.45 5.33 -3.19
CA VAL A 122 8.17 6.52 -2.70
C VAL A 122 8.39 7.52 -3.83
N SER A 123 8.78 7.07 -5.03
CA SER A 123 9.05 7.99 -6.15
C SER A 123 7.82 8.79 -6.58
N PHE A 124 6.64 8.15 -6.61
CA PHE A 124 5.38 8.82 -6.95
C PHE A 124 4.82 9.65 -5.80
N ALA A 125 4.90 9.14 -4.56
CA ALA A 125 4.47 9.87 -3.37
C ALA A 125 5.27 11.18 -3.19
N ARG A 126 6.59 11.16 -3.44
CA ARG A 126 7.47 12.35 -3.42
C ARG A 126 6.91 13.47 -4.31
N ASP A 127 6.54 13.14 -5.54
CA ASP A 127 6.07 14.13 -6.51
C ASP A 127 4.69 14.70 -6.12
N VAL A 128 3.80 13.85 -5.62
CA VAL A 128 2.50 14.28 -5.07
C VAL A 128 2.68 15.14 -3.82
N PHE A 129 3.57 14.76 -2.90
CA PHE A 129 3.85 15.53 -1.68
C PHE A 129 4.43 16.90 -2.02
N ALA A 130 5.38 16.96 -2.96
CA ALA A 130 5.93 18.23 -3.44
C ALA A 130 4.85 19.13 -4.05
N ALA A 131 3.99 18.58 -4.91
CA ALA A 131 2.90 19.34 -5.54
C ALA A 131 1.86 19.86 -4.52
N ARG A 132 1.68 19.15 -3.40
CA ARG A 132 0.76 19.54 -2.31
C ARG A 132 1.43 20.29 -1.17
N HIS A 133 2.69 20.68 -1.30
CA HIS A 133 3.47 21.38 -0.27
C HIS A 133 3.52 20.63 1.08
N ILE A 134 3.54 19.31 1.04
CA ILE A 134 3.68 18.46 2.22
C ILE A 134 5.15 18.40 2.61
N GLY A 135 5.49 18.96 3.77
CA GLY A 135 6.85 18.99 4.30
C GLY A 135 7.19 17.81 5.18
N VAL A 136 8.47 17.67 5.53
CA VAL A 136 8.98 16.59 6.40
C VAL A 136 8.39 16.62 7.82
N ASP A 137 7.93 17.77 8.27
CA ASP A 137 7.23 17.97 9.55
C ASP A 137 5.87 17.25 9.63
N GLN A 138 5.30 16.91 8.47
CA GLN A 138 4.05 16.16 8.36
C GLN A 138 4.26 14.64 8.23
N LEU A 139 5.51 14.19 8.19
CA LEU A 139 5.89 12.78 8.04
C LEU A 139 6.25 12.17 9.40
N PRO A 140 6.24 10.82 9.53
CA PRO A 140 6.69 10.15 10.74
C PRO A 140 8.15 10.43 11.02
N ALA A 141 8.51 10.55 12.29
CA ALA A 141 9.91 10.53 12.69
C ALA A 141 10.53 9.14 12.43
N VAL A 142 11.84 9.11 12.17
CA VAL A 142 12.58 7.85 12.02
C VAL A 142 12.50 7.02 13.30
N SER A 143 12.78 7.66 14.45
CA SER A 143 12.64 7.05 15.76
C SER A 143 11.40 7.58 16.46
N VAL A 144 10.50 6.67 16.87
CA VAL A 144 9.23 6.98 17.52
C VAL A 144 9.08 6.19 18.81
N SER A 145 8.25 6.69 19.75
CA SER A 145 7.80 5.87 20.88
C SER A 145 6.80 4.84 20.36
N LEU A 146 7.17 3.58 20.46
CA LEU A 146 6.34 2.47 19.97
C LEU A 146 5.07 2.32 20.82
N LEU A 147 4.01 1.82 20.19
CA LEU A 147 2.80 1.40 20.89
C LEU A 147 3.10 0.24 21.87
N PRO A 148 2.30 0.07 22.94
CA PRO A 148 2.46 -1.04 23.84
C PRO A 148 2.36 -2.39 23.12
N LEU A 149 3.30 -3.29 23.42
CA LEU A 149 3.26 -4.67 22.94
C LEU A 149 2.24 -5.48 23.76
N ASN A 150 1.47 -6.31 23.10
CA ASN A 150 0.74 -7.37 23.78
C ASN A 150 1.68 -8.59 23.95
N ASP A 151 2.37 -8.66 25.08
CA ASP A 151 3.41 -9.66 25.33
C ASP A 151 2.89 -11.09 25.17
N ALA A 152 1.69 -11.40 25.66
CA ALA A 152 1.12 -12.74 25.61
C ALA A 152 0.84 -13.18 24.15
N ALA A 153 0.25 -12.29 23.34
CA ALA A 153 -0.02 -12.57 21.94
C ALA A 153 1.28 -12.68 21.12
N GLU A 154 2.28 -11.84 21.44
CA GLU A 154 3.57 -11.89 20.76
C GLU A 154 4.37 -13.14 21.15
N GLU A 155 4.36 -13.53 22.41
CA GLU A 155 5.02 -14.78 22.84
C GLU A 155 4.41 -16.00 22.14
N GLN A 156 3.09 -16.08 22.04
CA GLN A 156 2.42 -17.17 21.32
C GLN A 156 2.79 -17.17 19.85
N ARG A 157 2.79 -16.00 19.19
CA ARG A 157 3.14 -15.87 17.78
C ARG A 157 4.61 -16.25 17.52
N SER A 158 5.54 -15.67 18.31
CA SER A 158 6.97 -15.90 18.12
C SER A 158 7.34 -17.35 18.38
N ARG A 159 6.77 -17.97 19.40
CA ARG A 159 6.96 -19.40 19.69
C ARG A 159 6.49 -20.27 18.52
N ALA A 160 5.31 -20.01 17.96
CA ALA A 160 4.80 -20.79 16.81
C ALA A 160 5.72 -20.68 15.59
N VAL A 161 6.27 -19.48 15.31
CA VAL A 161 7.23 -19.29 14.21
C VAL A 161 8.55 -20.00 14.50
N GLU A 162 9.07 -19.89 15.74
CA GLU A 162 10.32 -20.53 16.13
C GLU A 162 10.23 -22.05 16.07
N GLU A 163 9.16 -22.64 16.61
CA GLU A 163 8.92 -24.10 16.59
C GLU A 163 8.80 -24.65 15.17
N GLN A 164 8.14 -23.90 14.27
CA GLN A 164 7.89 -24.35 12.91
C GLN A 164 9.07 -24.12 11.97
N PHE A 165 9.80 -23.03 12.13
CA PHE A 165 10.77 -22.54 11.14
C PHE A 165 12.14 -22.21 11.69
N GLY A 166 12.30 -22.00 13.01
CA GLY A 166 13.52 -21.46 13.61
C GLY A 166 14.77 -22.29 13.31
N SER A 167 14.65 -23.61 13.32
CA SER A 167 15.79 -24.51 13.04
C SER A 167 16.27 -24.43 11.58
N PHE A 168 15.40 -24.08 10.63
CA PHE A 168 15.72 -24.02 9.20
C PHE A 168 15.97 -22.58 8.71
N PHE A 169 15.27 -21.61 9.29
CA PHE A 169 15.28 -20.21 8.84
C PHE A 169 15.46 -19.23 10.02
N PRO A 170 16.53 -19.37 10.83
CA PRO A 170 16.69 -18.57 12.07
C PRO A 170 16.69 -17.06 11.82
N GLY A 171 17.29 -16.58 10.72
CA GLY A 171 17.28 -15.16 10.37
C GLY A 171 15.87 -14.64 10.08
N VAL A 172 15.03 -15.42 9.39
CA VAL A 172 13.63 -15.02 9.14
C VAL A 172 12.84 -14.99 10.44
N ALA A 173 12.97 -16.00 11.30
CA ALA A 173 12.31 -16.05 12.61
C ALA A 173 12.72 -14.86 13.48
N GLN A 174 14.02 -14.55 13.55
CA GLN A 174 14.56 -13.41 14.28
C GLN A 174 13.99 -12.08 13.77
N TYR A 175 14.11 -11.77 12.47
CA TYR A 175 13.63 -10.50 11.91
C TYR A 175 12.11 -10.38 11.96
N THR A 176 11.37 -11.49 11.89
CA THR A 176 9.93 -11.49 12.08
C THR A 176 9.59 -11.02 13.51
N THR A 177 10.35 -11.45 14.51
CA THR A 177 10.11 -11.04 15.90
C THR A 177 10.63 -9.63 16.15
N ASP A 178 11.92 -9.37 15.89
CA ASP A 178 12.58 -8.17 16.37
C ASP A 178 12.21 -6.92 15.55
N VAL A 179 12.04 -7.07 14.23
CA VAL A 179 11.80 -5.94 13.33
C VAL A 179 10.34 -5.86 12.91
N LEU A 180 9.72 -6.96 12.47
CA LEU A 180 8.37 -6.90 11.96
C LEU A 180 7.36 -6.63 13.08
N PHE A 181 7.31 -7.48 14.13
CA PHE A 181 6.26 -7.39 15.15
C PHE A 181 6.60 -6.54 16.36
N ARG A 182 7.88 -6.41 16.75
CA ARG A 182 8.29 -5.60 17.90
C ARG A 182 8.70 -4.17 17.55
N ASP A 183 8.77 -3.82 16.25
CA ASP A 183 9.04 -2.46 15.79
C ASP A 183 7.98 -2.00 14.79
N LEU A 184 8.00 -2.47 13.54
CA LEU A 184 7.16 -1.96 12.46
C LEU A 184 5.66 -1.95 12.82
N TRP A 185 5.13 -3.05 13.38
CA TRP A 185 3.73 -3.14 13.76
C TRP A 185 3.34 -2.19 14.91
N LEU A 186 4.31 -1.73 15.70
CA LEU A 186 4.09 -0.87 16.86
C LEU A 186 4.33 0.62 16.57
N ARG A 187 4.69 0.99 15.36
CA ARG A 187 4.86 2.40 14.97
C ARG A 187 3.51 3.12 15.00
N PRO A 188 3.38 4.27 15.73
CA PRO A 188 2.09 4.87 16.08
C PRO A 188 1.41 5.64 14.95
N ASP A 189 2.16 6.08 13.91
CA ASP A 189 1.65 6.98 12.87
C ASP A 189 0.72 6.30 11.84
N LEU A 190 0.46 4.99 11.99
CA LEU A 190 -0.62 4.26 11.33
C LEU A 190 -1.30 3.37 12.37
N ALA A 191 -2.58 3.58 12.61
CA ALA A 191 -3.35 2.82 13.60
C ALA A 191 -3.29 1.31 13.32
N LEU A 192 -3.29 0.47 14.36
CA LEU A 192 -3.21 -1.00 14.21
C LEU A 192 -4.32 -1.57 13.33
N ARG A 193 -5.52 -0.99 13.38
CA ARG A 193 -6.65 -1.34 12.51
C ARG A 193 -6.29 -1.07 11.04
N ASP A 194 -5.79 0.11 10.73
CA ASP A 194 -5.45 0.52 9.36
C ASP A 194 -4.24 -0.26 8.84
N ARG A 195 -3.25 -0.51 9.70
CA ARG A 195 -2.10 -1.36 9.38
C ARG A 195 -2.54 -2.78 9.01
N SER A 196 -3.54 -3.30 9.73
CA SER A 196 -4.16 -4.59 9.42
C SER A 196 -4.93 -4.55 8.09
N LEU A 197 -5.69 -3.47 7.84
CA LEU A 197 -6.41 -3.27 6.58
C LEU A 197 -5.45 -3.23 5.38
N VAL A 198 -4.31 -2.53 5.51
CA VAL A 198 -3.22 -2.53 4.51
C VAL A 198 -2.70 -3.96 4.26
N THR A 199 -2.44 -4.70 5.34
CA THR A 199 -1.89 -6.07 5.23
C THR A 199 -2.82 -7.01 4.50
N ILE A 200 -4.10 -7.10 4.91
CA ILE A 200 -5.05 -8.01 4.26
C ILE A 200 -5.29 -7.62 2.80
N SER A 201 -5.31 -6.31 2.51
CA SER A 201 -5.47 -5.81 1.14
C SER A 201 -4.29 -6.20 0.25
N ALA A 202 -3.07 -6.07 0.74
CA ALA A 202 -1.86 -6.47 0.02
C ALA A 202 -1.80 -7.99 -0.20
N LEU A 203 -2.13 -8.80 0.82
CA LEU A 203 -2.18 -10.25 0.72
C LEU A 203 -3.18 -10.71 -0.33
N ILE A 204 -4.39 -10.15 -0.33
CA ILE A 204 -5.43 -10.45 -1.32
C ILE A 204 -4.97 -10.01 -2.71
N ALA A 205 -4.44 -8.79 -2.83
CA ALA A 205 -3.98 -8.25 -4.11
C ALA A 205 -2.88 -9.11 -4.76
N ASN A 206 -2.01 -9.71 -3.96
CA ASN A 206 -0.93 -10.59 -4.42
C ASN A 206 -1.32 -12.08 -4.46
N GLY A 207 -2.58 -12.44 -4.14
CA GLY A 207 -3.02 -13.84 -4.12
C GLY A 207 -2.43 -14.68 -2.98
N GLN A 208 -1.92 -14.06 -1.91
CA GLN A 208 -1.27 -14.70 -0.77
C GLN A 208 -2.29 -15.20 0.26
N THR A 209 -3.24 -16.02 -0.18
CA THR A 209 -4.39 -16.46 0.63
C THR A 209 -3.99 -17.37 1.80
N ALA A 210 -2.88 -18.09 1.71
CA ALA A 210 -2.36 -18.91 2.81
C ALA A 210 -2.02 -18.08 4.06
N GLN A 211 -1.67 -16.81 3.89
CA GLN A 211 -1.34 -15.90 4.98
C GLN A 211 -2.57 -15.09 5.47
N LEU A 212 -3.70 -15.18 4.76
CA LEU A 212 -4.85 -14.29 5.01
C LEU A 212 -5.53 -14.55 6.37
N ALA A 213 -5.74 -15.81 6.75
CA ALA A 213 -6.52 -16.12 7.95
C ALA A 213 -5.94 -15.52 9.25
N PRO A 214 -4.63 -15.67 9.58
CA PRO A 214 -4.08 -15.05 10.78
C PRO A 214 -4.12 -13.51 10.72
N HIS A 215 -3.90 -12.90 9.56
CA HIS A 215 -3.94 -11.45 9.41
C HIS A 215 -5.37 -10.88 9.45
N LEU A 216 -6.36 -11.59 8.92
CA LEU A 216 -7.77 -11.19 9.02
C LEU A 216 -8.27 -11.29 10.47
N ASN A 217 -7.90 -12.34 11.21
CA ASN A 217 -8.17 -12.41 12.64
C ASN A 217 -7.58 -11.22 13.39
N ARG A 218 -6.30 -10.92 13.17
CA ARG A 218 -5.64 -9.73 13.75
C ARG A 218 -6.34 -8.43 13.36
N ALA A 219 -6.79 -8.29 12.12
CA ALA A 219 -7.53 -7.11 11.67
C ALA A 219 -8.81 -6.90 12.47
N MET A 220 -9.56 -7.97 12.70
CA MET A 220 -10.79 -7.93 13.50
C MET A 220 -10.49 -7.69 14.99
N ASP A 221 -9.42 -8.25 15.54
CA ASP A 221 -8.97 -7.96 16.92
C ASP A 221 -8.54 -6.49 17.08
N ASN A 222 -7.99 -5.89 16.04
CA ASN A 222 -7.63 -4.47 15.98
C ASN A 222 -8.81 -3.54 15.65
N GLY A 223 -10.05 -4.06 15.57
CA GLY A 223 -11.27 -3.28 15.44
C GLY A 223 -11.84 -3.17 14.02
N LEU A 224 -11.30 -3.90 13.02
CA LEU A 224 -11.95 -3.99 11.72
C LEU A 224 -13.20 -4.87 11.84
N THR A 225 -14.35 -4.34 11.46
CA THR A 225 -15.62 -5.11 11.49
C THR A 225 -15.67 -6.11 10.34
N GLN A 226 -16.53 -7.13 10.50
CA GLN A 226 -16.80 -8.09 9.42
C GLN A 226 -17.36 -7.40 8.17
N ALA A 227 -18.24 -6.42 8.34
CA ALA A 227 -18.83 -5.67 7.23
C ALA A 227 -17.77 -4.89 6.47
N GLU A 228 -16.89 -4.16 7.17
CA GLU A 228 -15.78 -3.42 6.54
C GLU A 228 -14.79 -4.36 5.82
N ALA A 229 -14.46 -5.50 6.43
CA ALA A 229 -13.58 -6.49 5.80
C ALA A 229 -14.22 -7.08 4.52
N ALA A 230 -15.50 -7.42 4.56
CA ALA A 230 -16.23 -7.91 3.39
C ALA A 230 -16.32 -6.85 2.27
N GLU A 231 -16.53 -5.59 2.65
CA GLU A 231 -16.58 -4.50 1.68
C GLU A 231 -15.19 -4.16 1.11
N ALA A 232 -14.12 -4.27 1.89
CA ALA A 232 -12.74 -4.15 1.40
C ALA A 232 -12.44 -5.25 0.35
N ILE A 233 -12.89 -6.49 0.58
CA ILE A 233 -12.78 -7.58 -0.39
C ILE A 233 -13.59 -7.27 -1.66
N THR A 234 -14.80 -6.74 -1.53
CA THR A 234 -15.64 -6.29 -2.66
C THR A 234 -14.91 -5.22 -3.49
N HIS A 235 -14.34 -4.21 -2.82
CA HIS A 235 -13.58 -3.13 -3.45
C HIS A 235 -12.35 -3.67 -4.20
N LEU A 236 -11.63 -4.62 -3.61
CA LEU A 236 -10.45 -5.25 -4.20
C LEU A 236 -10.75 -6.04 -5.49
N ALA A 237 -12.00 -6.45 -5.75
CA ALA A 237 -12.33 -7.10 -7.02
C ALA A 237 -11.99 -6.23 -8.23
N PHE A 238 -12.10 -4.90 -8.07
CA PHE A 238 -11.80 -3.92 -9.12
C PHE A 238 -10.31 -3.57 -9.24
N TYR A 239 -9.52 -3.71 -8.16
CA TYR A 239 -8.09 -3.36 -8.13
C TYR A 239 -7.15 -4.56 -8.18
N ALA A 240 -7.56 -5.68 -7.60
CA ALA A 240 -6.77 -6.91 -7.57
C ALA A 240 -7.22 -7.94 -8.61
N GLY A 241 -8.42 -7.78 -9.14
CA GLY A 241 -9.07 -8.70 -10.06
C GLY A 241 -9.86 -9.80 -9.36
N TRP A 242 -10.94 -10.25 -10.00
CA TRP A 242 -11.87 -11.26 -9.49
C TRP A 242 -11.20 -12.56 -9.04
N PRO A 243 -10.22 -13.16 -9.76
CA PRO A 243 -9.61 -14.42 -9.34
C PRO A 243 -8.95 -14.34 -7.96
N ASN A 244 -8.25 -13.24 -7.64
CA ASN A 244 -7.62 -13.04 -6.34
C ASN A 244 -8.67 -12.95 -5.22
N VAL A 245 -9.77 -12.23 -5.48
CA VAL A 245 -10.86 -12.10 -4.52
C VAL A 245 -11.58 -13.41 -4.30
N PHE A 246 -11.89 -14.16 -5.38
CA PHE A 246 -12.52 -15.49 -5.25
C PHE A 246 -11.63 -16.48 -4.49
N SER A 247 -10.31 -16.39 -4.62
CA SER A 247 -9.38 -17.20 -3.83
C SER A 247 -9.36 -16.81 -2.34
N ALA A 248 -9.58 -15.53 -2.02
CA ALA A 248 -9.59 -15.03 -0.65
C ALA A 248 -10.93 -15.26 0.07
N MET A 249 -12.07 -15.25 -0.65
CA MET A 249 -13.41 -15.35 -0.07
C MET A 249 -13.65 -16.60 0.79
N PRO A 250 -13.24 -17.82 0.41
CA PRO A 250 -13.40 -19.00 1.26
C PRO A 250 -12.67 -18.85 2.61
N VAL A 251 -11.44 -18.32 2.58
CA VAL A 251 -10.64 -18.08 3.80
C VAL A 251 -11.32 -17.05 4.69
N ALA A 252 -11.78 -15.94 4.11
CA ALA A 252 -12.49 -14.91 4.87
C ALA A 252 -13.78 -15.44 5.48
N LYS A 253 -14.58 -16.20 4.72
CA LYS A 253 -15.79 -16.87 5.20
C LYS A 253 -15.51 -17.76 6.41
N ASP A 254 -14.45 -18.56 6.35
CA ASP A 254 -14.08 -19.46 7.45
C ASP A 254 -13.68 -18.70 8.71
N VAL A 255 -12.96 -17.57 8.56
CA VAL A 255 -12.63 -16.69 9.68
C VAL A 255 -13.90 -16.08 10.26
N PHE A 256 -14.78 -15.53 9.44
CA PHE A 256 -16.03 -14.91 9.89
C PHE A 256 -16.95 -15.90 10.61
N ALA A 257 -17.07 -17.12 10.11
CA ALA A 257 -17.91 -18.15 10.71
C ALA A 257 -17.43 -18.61 12.10
N LYS A 258 -16.14 -18.51 12.39
CA LYS A 258 -15.56 -18.90 13.69
C LYS A 258 -15.58 -17.78 14.73
N ARG A 259 -15.93 -16.55 14.35
CA ARG A 259 -16.01 -15.41 15.25
C ARG A 259 -17.46 -15.14 15.65
N PRO A 260 -17.73 -14.78 16.92
CA PRO A 260 -19.06 -14.39 17.31
C PRO A 260 -19.51 -13.21 16.46
N SER A 261 -20.69 -13.34 15.84
CA SER A 261 -21.29 -12.22 15.12
C SER A 261 -21.67 -11.15 16.14
N ASN A 262 -20.93 -10.05 16.21
CA ASN A 262 -21.47 -8.83 16.81
C ASN A 262 -22.61 -8.34 15.89
N ARG A 263 -23.80 -8.94 16.05
CA ARG A 263 -25.05 -8.39 15.54
C ARG A 263 -25.45 -7.32 16.57
N ASN A 264 -25.05 -6.08 16.33
CA ASN A 264 -25.74 -4.92 16.89
C ASN A 264 -26.63 -4.32 15.80
#